data_c14a3fdf80125a8a20ec7e1d8d6ddd98
#
_entry.id   c14a3fdf80125a8a20ec7e1d8d6ddd98
#
_cell.length_a   1.000
_cell.length_b   1.000
_cell.length_c   1.000
_cell.angle_alpha   90.00
_cell.angle_beta   90.00
_cell.angle_gamma   90.00
#
_symmetry.space_group_name_H-M   'P 1'
#
loop_
_entity.id
_entity.type
_entity.pdbx_description
1 polymer ?
#
loop_
_entity_poly.entity_id
_entity_poly.type
_entity_poly.pdbx_seq_one_letter_code
_entity_poly.pdbx_strand_id
1 'polypeptide(L)'
;MSSEKGTLVKNVDDPKFISEIIDNKISIKENYIWNMLGTISSSLISVILLLLASRLLDSQNSDIFSIAYALSQQFFILGYFQIRNMQSTDVQERHSFVSYHNTRIVTVIMMLLTSLGYIFVQGYSFYKAVIILLLVLYRAIDAYSDVFQGYFQQQNRSDLAGKVQFYRSWISILVFGLSLILAKSLMISSTIKTELFQLNLI
;
A
#
# COMPACT_ATOMS: atom_id res chain seq x y z
N MET A 1 9.86 -1.41 46.30
CA MET A 1 8.69 -1.49 45.43
C MET A 1 8.78 -0.38 44.42
N SER A 2 9.40 -0.64 43.31
CA SER A 2 9.48 0.28 42.17
C SER A 2 9.14 -0.51 40.91
N SER A 3 8.03 -0.13 40.31
CA SER A 3 7.33 -0.79 39.21
C SER A 3 8.13 -0.70 37.92
N GLU A 4 8.52 -1.85 37.37
CA GLU A 4 8.91 -2.01 35.98
C GLU A 4 7.72 -1.69 35.05
N LYS A 5 7.74 -0.50 34.49
CA LYS A 5 7.06 -0.20 33.23
C LYS A 5 8.13 -0.06 32.14
N GLY A 6 8.83 -1.15 31.85
CA GLY A 6 9.62 -1.32 30.63
C GLY A 6 8.68 -1.52 29.47
N THR A 7 8.36 -0.48 28.76
CA THR A 7 7.58 -0.47 27.50
C THR A 7 8.30 -1.31 26.46
N LEU A 8 7.77 -2.49 26.19
CA LEU A 8 8.18 -3.42 25.14
C LEU A 8 7.88 -2.80 23.77
N VAL A 9 8.75 -1.93 23.28
CA VAL A 9 8.94 -1.82 21.85
C VAL A 9 9.79 -3.02 21.46
N LYS A 10 9.16 -4.18 21.34
CA LYS A 10 9.80 -5.38 20.79
C LYS A 10 10.19 -5.05 19.36
N ASN A 11 11.48 -5.08 19.10
CA ASN A 11 12.04 -4.81 17.78
C ASN A 11 11.44 -5.82 16.80
N VAL A 12 10.79 -5.35 15.75
CA VAL A 12 10.12 -6.20 14.73
C VAL A 12 11.14 -7.12 14.03
N ASP A 13 12.43 -6.78 14.14
CA ASP A 13 13.53 -7.56 13.58
C ASP A 13 14.08 -8.64 14.55
N ASP A 14 13.47 -8.81 15.76
CA ASP A 14 13.88 -9.87 16.69
C ASP A 14 13.38 -11.24 16.22
N PRO A 15 14.26 -12.19 15.86
CA PRO A 15 13.87 -13.52 15.41
C PRO A 15 13.02 -14.28 16.45
N LYS A 16 13.21 -13.99 17.74
CA LYS A 16 12.43 -14.61 18.83
C LYS A 16 10.99 -14.08 18.86
N PHE A 17 10.79 -12.79 18.62
CA PHE A 17 9.45 -12.20 18.56
C PHE A 17 8.66 -12.77 17.38
N ILE A 18 9.30 -12.91 16.22
CA ILE A 18 8.67 -13.51 15.04
C ILE A 18 8.36 -14.99 15.27
N SER A 19 9.27 -15.75 15.88
CA SER A 19 9.03 -17.17 16.18
C SER A 19 7.87 -17.36 17.17
N GLU A 20 7.73 -16.51 18.17
CA GLU A 20 6.63 -16.55 19.15
C GLU A 20 5.25 -16.31 18.52
N ILE A 21 5.19 -15.41 17.51
CA ILE A 21 3.96 -15.16 16.72
C ILE A 21 3.62 -16.37 15.83
N ILE A 22 4.65 -17.02 15.26
CA ILE A 22 4.49 -18.15 14.32
C ILE A 22 4.07 -19.43 15.05
N ASP A 23 4.56 -19.65 16.27
CA ASP A 23 4.36 -20.90 17.02
C ASP A 23 2.94 -21.05 17.61
N ASN A 24 2.11 -20.03 17.48
CA ASN A 24 0.72 -20.06 17.92
C ASN A 24 -0.13 -20.90 16.94
N LYS A 25 -0.47 -22.14 17.30
CA LYS A 25 -1.26 -23.07 16.47
C LYS A 25 -2.63 -22.48 16.16
N ILE A 26 -2.84 -22.10 14.89
CA ILE A 26 -4.12 -21.61 14.38
C ILE A 26 -4.87 -22.72 13.65
N SER A 27 -6.20 -22.71 13.75
CA SER A 27 -7.05 -23.62 13.00
C SER A 27 -6.88 -23.42 11.49
N ILE A 28 -6.80 -24.51 10.73
CA ILE A 28 -6.74 -24.50 9.26
C ILE A 28 -7.88 -23.65 8.69
N LYS A 29 -9.06 -23.71 9.28
CA LYS A 29 -10.23 -22.92 8.88
C LYS A 29 -9.99 -21.42 9.05
N GLU A 30 -9.43 -21.00 10.18
CA GLU A 30 -9.13 -19.59 10.43
C GLU A 30 -8.05 -19.06 9.48
N ASN A 31 -7.02 -19.85 9.26
CA ASN A 31 -5.96 -19.55 8.30
C ASN A 31 -6.53 -19.29 6.89
N TYR A 32 -7.43 -20.16 6.43
CA TYR A 32 -8.08 -20.03 5.14
C TYR A 32 -9.00 -18.79 5.06
N ILE A 33 -9.84 -18.56 6.08
CA ILE A 33 -10.79 -17.43 6.10
C ILE A 33 -10.05 -16.09 6.02
N TRP A 34 -9.03 -15.89 6.85
CA TRP A 34 -8.28 -14.63 6.83
C TRP A 34 -7.53 -14.40 5.52
N ASN A 35 -6.95 -15.44 4.95
CA ASN A 35 -6.30 -15.34 3.64
C ASN A 35 -7.30 -14.96 2.54
N MET A 36 -8.48 -15.55 2.55
CA MET A 36 -9.56 -15.23 1.60
C MET A 36 -10.05 -13.78 1.76
N LEU A 37 -10.32 -13.35 3.00
CA LEU A 37 -10.75 -11.97 3.30
C LEU A 37 -9.70 -10.95 2.87
N GLY A 38 -8.43 -11.21 3.12
CA GLY A 38 -7.33 -10.35 2.68
C GLY A 38 -7.27 -10.23 1.17
N THR A 39 -7.37 -11.36 0.46
CA THR A 39 -7.34 -11.40 -1.02
C THR A 39 -8.52 -10.66 -1.63
N ILE A 40 -9.74 -10.88 -1.14
CA ILE A 40 -10.94 -10.18 -1.61
C ILE A 40 -10.80 -8.67 -1.36
N SER A 41 -10.38 -8.26 -0.16
CA SER A 41 -10.19 -6.84 0.17
C SER A 41 -9.17 -6.17 -0.74
N SER A 42 -8.05 -6.82 -1.03
CA SER A 42 -7.03 -6.27 -1.92
C SER A 42 -7.48 -6.21 -3.39
N SER A 43 -8.35 -7.09 -3.82
CA SER A 43 -8.93 -7.05 -5.17
C SER A 43 -9.94 -5.91 -5.31
N LEU A 44 -10.70 -5.63 -4.25
CA LEU A 44 -11.71 -4.58 -4.25
C LEU A 44 -11.13 -3.17 -4.12
N ILE A 45 -9.92 -3.00 -3.57
CA ILE A 45 -9.33 -1.69 -3.32
C ILE A 45 -9.25 -0.83 -4.58
N SER A 46 -8.88 -1.41 -5.72
CA SER A 46 -8.78 -0.69 -7.00
C SER A 46 -10.12 -0.12 -7.44
N VAL A 47 -11.17 -0.91 -7.34
CA VAL A 47 -12.53 -0.49 -7.71
C VAL A 47 -13.00 0.61 -6.79
N ILE A 48 -12.81 0.45 -5.48
CA ILE A 48 -13.27 1.43 -4.48
C ILE A 48 -12.52 2.76 -4.63
N LEU A 49 -11.20 2.75 -4.80
CA LEU A 49 -10.41 3.97 -4.99
C LEU A 49 -10.81 4.73 -6.25
N LEU A 50 -11.02 4.03 -7.37
CA LEU A 50 -11.45 4.65 -8.63
C LEU A 50 -12.88 5.19 -8.52
N LEU A 51 -13.79 4.48 -7.84
CA LEU A 51 -15.14 4.97 -7.57
C LEU A 51 -15.13 6.22 -6.69
N LEU A 52 -14.35 6.24 -5.62
CA LEU A 52 -14.20 7.42 -4.76
C LEU A 52 -13.67 8.62 -5.54
N ALA A 53 -12.63 8.42 -6.35
CA ALA A 53 -12.06 9.47 -7.19
C ALA A 53 -13.12 10.03 -8.17
N SER A 54 -13.84 9.15 -8.88
CA SER A 54 -14.85 9.56 -9.87
C SER A 54 -16.08 10.27 -9.25
N ARG A 55 -16.39 10.01 -7.98
CA ARG A 55 -17.52 10.62 -7.28
C ARG A 55 -17.18 11.89 -6.52
N LEU A 56 -15.95 12.03 -6.05
CA LEU A 56 -15.55 13.14 -5.18
C LEU A 56 -14.73 14.20 -5.90
N LEU A 57 -14.00 13.84 -6.96
CA LEU A 57 -13.24 14.78 -7.77
C LEU A 57 -14.06 15.28 -8.97
N ASP A 58 -13.65 16.42 -9.52
CA ASP A 58 -14.08 16.88 -10.84
C ASP A 58 -13.54 15.98 -11.95
N SER A 59 -14.13 16.06 -13.15
CA SER A 59 -13.80 15.17 -14.28
C SER A 59 -12.30 15.19 -14.60
N GLN A 60 -11.68 16.37 -14.67
CA GLN A 60 -10.26 16.51 -15.03
C GLN A 60 -9.34 15.85 -13.99
N ASN A 61 -9.57 16.07 -12.69
CA ASN A 61 -8.76 15.47 -11.62
C ASN A 61 -9.02 13.98 -11.48
N SER A 62 -10.25 13.51 -11.72
CA SER A 62 -10.59 12.10 -11.74
C SER A 62 -9.86 11.36 -12.88
N ASP A 63 -9.77 11.96 -14.07
CA ASP A 63 -9.04 11.40 -15.20
C ASP A 63 -7.54 11.33 -14.92
N ILE A 64 -6.95 12.39 -14.34
CA ILE A 64 -5.55 12.41 -13.94
C ILE A 64 -5.26 11.32 -12.90
N PHE A 65 -6.13 11.17 -11.90
CA PHE A 65 -5.99 10.13 -10.89
C PHE A 65 -6.08 8.74 -11.51
N SER A 66 -7.04 8.49 -12.39
CA SER A 66 -7.24 7.20 -13.03
C SER A 66 -6.05 6.77 -13.87
N ILE A 67 -5.49 7.70 -14.66
CA ILE A 67 -4.27 7.46 -15.44
C ILE A 67 -3.08 7.20 -14.51
N ALA A 68 -2.89 8.02 -13.47
CA ALA A 68 -1.81 7.87 -12.52
C ALA A 68 -1.90 6.54 -11.74
N TYR A 69 -3.13 6.13 -11.38
CA TYR A 69 -3.38 4.85 -10.74
C TYR A 69 -3.04 3.68 -11.67
N ALA A 70 -3.47 3.73 -12.93
CA ALA A 70 -3.14 2.70 -13.92
C ALA A 70 -1.62 2.59 -14.14
N LEU A 71 -0.90 3.71 -14.26
CA LEU A 71 0.56 3.73 -14.36
C LEU A 71 1.23 3.13 -13.11
N SER A 72 0.74 3.48 -11.92
CA SER A 72 1.28 2.91 -10.68
C SER A 72 1.12 1.38 -10.62
N GLN A 73 0.03 0.83 -11.15
CA GLN A 73 -0.18 -0.61 -11.27
C GLN A 73 0.81 -1.26 -12.25
N GLN A 74 1.12 -0.60 -13.37
CA GLN A 74 2.13 -1.11 -14.32
C GLN A 74 3.52 -1.16 -13.67
N PHE A 75 3.94 -0.10 -12.97
CA PHE A 75 5.21 -0.09 -12.25
C PHE A 75 5.23 -1.09 -11.09
N PHE A 76 4.10 -1.32 -10.42
CA PHE A 76 3.98 -2.30 -9.35
C PHE A 76 4.38 -3.72 -9.81
N ILE A 77 4.13 -4.09 -11.07
CA ILE A 77 4.53 -5.39 -11.61
C ILE A 77 6.05 -5.60 -11.49
N LEU A 78 6.84 -4.53 -11.72
CA LEU A 78 8.30 -4.58 -11.56
C LEU A 78 8.70 -4.74 -10.10
N GLY A 79 8.07 -3.97 -9.19
CA GLY A 79 8.33 -4.05 -7.76
C GLY A 79 7.89 -5.38 -7.14
N TYR A 80 6.78 -5.94 -7.62
CA TYR A 80 6.22 -7.20 -7.14
C TYR A 80 7.05 -8.41 -7.56
N PHE A 81 7.48 -8.48 -8.81
CA PHE A 81 8.37 -9.49 -9.43
C PHE A 81 8.15 -10.94 -8.96
N GLN A 82 6.92 -11.29 -8.59
CA GLN A 82 6.50 -12.64 -8.14
C GLN A 82 7.32 -13.25 -6.97
N ILE A 83 8.10 -12.45 -6.24
CA ILE A 83 9.00 -12.90 -5.15
C ILE A 83 8.21 -13.64 -4.08
N ARG A 84 7.01 -13.13 -3.72
CA ARG A 84 6.13 -13.77 -2.75
C ARG A 84 5.75 -15.19 -3.14
N ASN A 85 5.43 -15.41 -4.41
CA ASN A 85 5.04 -16.74 -4.90
C ASN A 85 6.23 -17.72 -4.83
N MET A 86 7.42 -17.26 -5.18
CA MET A 86 8.64 -18.07 -5.04
C MET A 86 8.93 -18.41 -3.58
N GLN A 87 8.85 -17.39 -2.69
CA GLN A 87 9.11 -17.56 -1.27
C GLN A 87 8.09 -18.48 -0.60
N SER A 88 6.79 -18.31 -0.86
CA SER A 88 5.73 -19.12 -0.24
C SER A 88 5.77 -20.61 -0.67
N THR A 89 6.37 -20.92 -1.81
CA THR A 89 6.52 -22.28 -2.32
C THR A 89 7.87 -22.92 -1.93
N ASP A 90 8.81 -22.14 -1.41
CA ASP A 90 10.11 -22.62 -0.93
C ASP A 90 10.00 -23.22 0.49
N VAL A 91 9.25 -24.33 0.58
CA VAL A 91 9.03 -25.07 1.86
C VAL A 91 10.32 -25.66 2.42
N GLN A 92 11.30 -25.92 1.55
CA GLN A 92 12.62 -26.48 1.95
C GLN A 92 13.60 -25.41 2.43
N GLU A 93 13.19 -24.15 2.46
CA GLU A 93 14.02 -23.00 2.84
C GLU A 93 15.39 -22.97 2.12
N ARG A 94 15.37 -23.28 0.80
CA ARG A 94 16.59 -23.27 -0.04
C ARG A 94 17.24 -21.89 -0.08
N HIS A 95 16.44 -20.85 0.09
CA HIS A 95 16.91 -19.48 0.17
C HIS A 95 16.49 -18.86 1.50
N SER A 96 17.42 -18.14 2.12
CA SER A 96 17.16 -17.43 3.38
C SER A 96 16.18 -16.26 3.18
N PHE A 97 15.46 -15.90 4.22
CA PHE A 97 14.59 -14.70 4.22
C PHE A 97 15.35 -13.44 3.76
N VAL A 98 16.60 -13.29 4.20
CA VAL A 98 17.47 -12.15 3.82
C VAL A 98 17.67 -12.09 2.30
N SER A 99 17.78 -13.23 1.62
CA SER A 99 17.92 -13.26 0.17
C SER A 99 16.66 -12.73 -0.53
N TYR A 100 15.47 -13.15 -0.12
CA TYR A 100 14.20 -12.66 -0.64
C TYR A 100 14.00 -11.16 -0.34
N HIS A 101 14.35 -10.73 0.87
CA HIS A 101 14.26 -9.35 1.29
C HIS A 101 15.18 -8.42 0.47
N ASN A 102 16.44 -8.81 0.29
CA ASN A 102 17.39 -8.04 -0.53
C ASN A 102 16.93 -7.95 -1.99
N THR A 103 16.44 -9.06 -2.57
CA THR A 103 15.87 -9.05 -3.91
C THR A 103 14.67 -8.09 -3.99
N ARG A 104 13.81 -8.06 -2.98
CA ARG A 104 12.68 -7.14 -2.88
C ARG A 104 13.13 -5.67 -2.86
N ILE A 105 14.16 -5.34 -2.10
CA ILE A 105 14.73 -3.99 -2.08
C ILE A 105 15.18 -3.58 -3.49
N VAL A 106 15.93 -4.45 -4.17
CA VAL A 106 16.41 -4.18 -5.54
C VAL A 106 15.23 -3.94 -6.50
N THR A 107 14.21 -4.81 -6.48
CA THR A 107 13.05 -4.65 -7.38
C THR A 107 12.24 -3.40 -7.10
N VAL A 108 12.09 -3.00 -5.82
CA VAL A 108 11.43 -1.74 -5.43
C VAL A 108 12.24 -0.53 -5.91
N ILE A 109 13.56 -0.54 -5.76
CA ILE A 109 14.43 0.53 -6.28
C ILE A 109 14.31 0.62 -7.81
N MET A 110 14.36 -0.50 -8.52
CA MET A 110 14.18 -0.53 -9.98
C MET A 110 12.81 0.02 -10.39
N MET A 111 11.75 -0.33 -9.68
CA MET A 111 10.40 0.23 -9.89
C MET A 111 10.39 1.76 -9.75
N LEU A 112 11.02 2.29 -8.70
CA LEU A 112 11.10 3.74 -8.47
C LEU A 112 11.92 4.45 -9.56
N LEU A 113 13.07 3.91 -9.93
CA LEU A 113 13.94 4.48 -10.98
C LEU A 113 13.24 4.48 -12.34
N THR A 114 12.60 3.38 -12.72
CA THR A 114 11.87 3.28 -14.00
C THR A 114 10.68 4.22 -14.02
N SER A 115 9.95 4.39 -12.91
CA SER A 115 8.83 5.34 -12.85
C SER A 115 9.29 6.80 -12.97
N LEU A 116 10.40 7.18 -12.32
CA LEU A 116 10.99 8.51 -12.46
C LEU A 116 11.47 8.76 -13.88
N GLY A 117 12.17 7.80 -14.48
CA GLY A 117 12.60 7.89 -15.88
C GLY A 117 11.43 8.06 -16.85
N TYR A 118 10.35 7.30 -16.64
CA TYR A 118 9.14 7.42 -17.45
C TYR A 118 8.49 8.79 -17.32
N ILE A 119 8.32 9.30 -16.08
CA ILE A 119 7.74 10.62 -15.82
C ILE A 119 8.56 11.72 -16.54
N PHE A 120 9.88 11.61 -16.49
CA PHE A 120 10.80 12.57 -17.13
C PHE A 120 10.68 12.53 -18.67
N VAL A 121 10.69 11.34 -19.28
CA VAL A 121 10.60 11.16 -20.72
C VAL A 121 9.26 11.64 -21.28
N GLN A 122 8.16 11.43 -20.55
CA GLN A 122 6.83 11.83 -20.98
C GLN A 122 6.55 13.34 -20.83
N GLY A 123 7.39 14.07 -20.11
CA GLY A 123 7.24 15.52 -19.94
C GLY A 123 5.93 15.93 -19.26
N TYR A 124 5.45 15.13 -18.32
CA TYR A 124 4.20 15.45 -17.60
C TYR A 124 4.31 16.78 -16.85
N SER A 125 3.19 17.52 -16.74
CA SER A 125 3.11 18.70 -15.88
C SER A 125 3.46 18.32 -14.43
N PHE A 126 4.05 19.26 -13.69
CA PHE A 126 4.48 19.04 -12.29
C PHE A 126 3.37 18.41 -11.43
N TYR A 127 2.13 18.92 -11.55
CA TYR A 127 0.98 18.42 -10.81
C TYR A 127 0.70 16.93 -11.09
N LYS A 128 0.67 16.57 -12.39
CA LYS A 128 0.43 15.18 -12.81
C LYS A 128 1.59 14.25 -12.39
N ALA A 129 2.82 14.73 -12.52
CA ALA A 129 4.02 13.99 -12.11
C ALA A 129 4.00 13.66 -10.62
N VAL A 130 3.62 14.63 -9.76
CA VAL A 130 3.52 14.42 -8.30
C VAL A 130 2.45 13.38 -7.96
N ILE A 131 1.28 13.40 -8.59
CA ILE A 131 0.22 12.40 -8.34
C ILE A 131 0.70 11.00 -8.73
N ILE A 132 1.33 10.86 -9.91
CA ILE A 132 1.90 9.57 -10.34
C ILE A 132 2.93 9.08 -9.32
N LEU A 133 3.85 9.93 -8.90
CA LEU A 133 4.91 9.58 -7.96
C LEU A 133 4.36 9.15 -6.59
N LEU A 134 3.36 9.86 -6.06
CA LEU A 134 2.71 9.50 -4.79
C LEU A 134 2.04 8.12 -4.87
N LEU A 135 1.36 7.81 -5.97
CA LEU A 135 0.76 6.51 -6.16
C LEU A 135 1.79 5.39 -6.37
N VAL A 136 2.89 5.70 -7.04
CA VAL A 136 4.02 4.76 -7.18
C VAL A 136 4.68 4.50 -5.81
N LEU A 137 4.89 5.52 -4.98
CA LEU A 137 5.40 5.37 -3.61
C LEU A 137 4.45 4.52 -2.75
N TYR A 138 3.14 4.74 -2.86
CA TYR A 138 2.15 3.89 -2.22
C TYR A 138 2.33 2.41 -2.64
N ARG A 139 2.49 2.14 -3.94
CA ARG A 139 2.75 0.80 -4.46
C ARG A 139 4.11 0.23 -4.06
N ALA A 140 5.12 1.07 -3.86
CA ALA A 140 6.42 0.65 -3.35
C ALA A 140 6.31 0.10 -1.91
N ILE A 141 5.51 0.75 -1.05
CA ILE A 141 5.20 0.25 0.29
C ILE A 141 4.45 -1.09 0.21
N ASP A 142 3.49 -1.22 -0.72
CA ASP A 142 2.78 -2.47 -0.97
C ASP A 142 3.76 -3.59 -1.36
N ALA A 143 4.62 -3.33 -2.34
CA ALA A 143 5.62 -4.29 -2.79
C ALA A 143 6.59 -4.68 -1.67
N TYR A 144 7.07 -3.70 -0.89
CA TYR A 144 7.98 -3.97 0.22
C TYR A 144 7.33 -4.86 1.30
N SER A 145 6.08 -4.58 1.67
CA SER A 145 5.38 -5.37 2.70
C SER A 145 5.05 -6.79 2.25
N ASP A 146 5.04 -7.05 0.96
CA ASP A 146 4.66 -8.34 0.38
C ASP A 146 5.68 -9.48 0.69
N VAL A 147 6.96 -9.15 0.88
CA VAL A 147 7.97 -10.15 1.26
C VAL A 147 7.70 -10.74 2.66
N PHE A 148 7.19 -9.94 3.59
CA PHE A 148 6.79 -10.43 4.92
C PHE A 148 5.55 -11.30 4.86
N GLN A 149 4.61 -10.97 3.98
CA GLN A 149 3.44 -11.81 3.73
C GLN A 149 3.84 -13.16 3.11
N GLY A 150 4.83 -13.17 2.20
CA GLY A 150 5.43 -14.38 1.65
C GLY A 150 6.06 -15.24 2.74
N TYR A 151 6.78 -14.64 3.66
CA TYR A 151 7.38 -15.33 4.81
C TYR A 151 6.31 -15.96 5.72
N PHE A 152 5.25 -15.22 6.05
CA PHE A 152 4.16 -15.80 6.84
C PHE A 152 3.49 -16.99 6.13
N GLN A 153 3.32 -16.91 4.81
CA GLN A 153 2.75 -18.02 4.03
C GLN A 153 3.69 -19.23 3.99
N GLN A 154 5.00 -19.02 3.86
CA GLN A 154 6.02 -20.06 3.91
C GLN A 154 5.97 -20.83 5.25
N GLN A 155 5.68 -20.12 6.35
CA GLN A 155 5.54 -20.67 7.70
C GLN A 155 4.12 -21.21 7.99
N ASN A 156 3.30 -21.45 6.97
CA ASN A 156 1.91 -21.90 7.09
C ASN A 156 0.99 -20.95 7.89
N ARG A 157 1.37 -19.66 8.04
CA ARG A 157 0.63 -18.61 8.73
C ARG A 157 -0.01 -17.63 7.73
N SER A 158 -0.77 -18.19 6.76
CA SER A 158 -1.49 -17.37 5.77
C SER A 158 -2.55 -16.46 6.39
N ASP A 159 -2.99 -16.75 7.64
CA ASP A 159 -3.85 -15.86 8.41
C ASP A 159 -3.20 -14.50 8.68
N LEU A 160 -1.91 -14.47 9.05
CA LEU A 160 -1.18 -13.24 9.27
C LEU A 160 -1.04 -12.43 7.97
N ALA A 161 -0.69 -13.11 6.88
CA ALA A 161 -0.62 -12.47 5.56
C ALA A 161 -1.99 -11.88 5.16
N GLY A 162 -3.09 -12.62 5.37
CA GLY A 162 -4.44 -12.18 5.11
C GLY A 162 -4.88 -11.01 5.98
N LYS A 163 -4.59 -11.05 7.29
CA LYS A 163 -4.86 -9.94 8.23
C LYS A 163 -4.14 -8.66 7.81
N VAL A 164 -2.85 -8.74 7.54
CA VAL A 164 -2.06 -7.58 7.06
C VAL A 164 -2.67 -7.00 5.79
N GLN A 165 -3.00 -7.85 4.81
CA GLN A 165 -3.58 -7.42 3.55
C GLN A 165 -4.97 -6.80 3.72
N PHE A 166 -5.82 -7.37 4.58
CA PHE A 166 -7.15 -6.86 4.92
C PHE A 166 -7.06 -5.47 5.56
N TYR A 167 -6.36 -5.34 6.67
CA TYR A 167 -6.27 -4.06 7.39
C TYR A 167 -5.61 -2.98 6.56
N ARG A 168 -4.55 -3.29 5.83
CA ARG A 168 -3.89 -2.35 4.93
C ARG A 168 -4.84 -1.81 3.86
N SER A 169 -5.63 -2.68 3.24
CA SER A 169 -6.60 -2.28 2.21
C SER A 169 -7.64 -1.31 2.77
N TRP A 170 -8.22 -1.64 3.91
CA TRP A 170 -9.25 -0.80 4.54
C TRP A 170 -8.69 0.52 5.08
N ILE A 171 -7.51 0.52 5.69
CA ILE A 171 -6.83 1.75 6.12
C ILE A 171 -6.53 2.64 4.92
N SER A 172 -6.05 2.07 3.81
CA SER A 172 -5.78 2.83 2.59
C SER A 172 -7.04 3.48 2.02
N ILE A 173 -8.17 2.76 1.98
CA ILE A 173 -9.46 3.30 1.53
C ILE A 173 -9.91 4.43 2.45
N LEU A 174 -9.82 4.26 3.76
CA LEU A 174 -10.23 5.28 4.73
C LEU A 174 -9.35 6.54 4.61
N VAL A 175 -8.03 6.39 4.59
CA VAL A 175 -7.10 7.54 4.47
C VAL A 175 -7.31 8.27 3.16
N PHE A 176 -7.44 7.54 2.04
CA PHE A 176 -7.69 8.14 0.74
C PHE A 176 -9.05 8.84 0.69
N GLY A 177 -10.13 8.20 1.15
CA GLY A 177 -11.46 8.78 1.19
C GLY A 177 -11.52 10.05 2.03
N LEU A 178 -10.93 10.02 3.23
CA LEU A 178 -10.84 11.20 4.10
C LEU A 178 -10.02 12.33 3.45
N SER A 179 -8.91 12.01 2.81
CA SER A 179 -8.08 13.02 2.11
C SER A 179 -8.85 13.71 0.98
N LEU A 180 -9.66 12.96 0.21
CA LEU A 180 -10.49 13.53 -0.85
C LEU A 180 -11.62 14.42 -0.29
N ILE A 181 -12.27 14.01 0.79
CA ILE A 181 -13.32 14.80 1.44
C ILE A 181 -12.74 16.12 1.97
N LEU A 182 -11.58 16.06 2.63
CA LEU A 182 -10.89 17.26 3.14
C LEU A 182 -10.46 18.17 1.99
N ALA A 183 -9.88 17.63 0.92
CA ALA A 183 -9.49 18.41 -0.25
C ALA A 183 -10.70 19.11 -0.87
N LYS A 184 -11.83 18.41 -1.03
CA LYS A 184 -13.07 18.98 -1.55
C LYS A 184 -13.60 20.10 -0.66
N SER A 185 -13.61 19.92 0.66
CA SER A 185 -14.08 20.94 1.61
C SER A 185 -13.21 22.19 1.59
N LEU A 186 -11.89 22.06 1.45
CA LEU A 186 -10.94 23.17 1.33
C LEU A 186 -11.14 23.92 0.01
N MET A 187 -11.39 23.23 -1.11
CA MET A 187 -11.68 23.86 -2.39
C MET A 187 -12.97 24.68 -2.35
N ILE A 188 -14.04 24.12 -1.78
CA ILE A 188 -15.32 24.84 -1.61
C ILE A 188 -15.12 26.08 -0.73
N SER A 189 -14.40 25.95 0.38
CA SER A 189 -14.10 27.08 1.29
C SER A 189 -13.30 28.18 0.59
N SER A 190 -12.33 27.84 -0.26
CA SER A 190 -11.54 28.82 -1.02
C SER A 190 -12.38 29.54 -2.07
N THR A 191 -13.26 28.82 -2.78
CA THR A 191 -14.16 29.39 -3.79
C THR A 191 -15.14 30.38 -3.15
N ILE A 192 -15.76 30.01 -2.02
CA ILE A 192 -16.67 30.92 -1.28
C ILE A 192 -15.93 32.16 -0.81
N LYS A 193 -14.71 32.05 -0.31
CA LYS A 193 -13.90 33.21 0.08
C LYS A 193 -13.62 34.14 -1.09
N THR A 194 -13.32 33.59 -2.27
CA THR A 194 -13.04 34.37 -3.48
C THR A 194 -14.29 35.11 -3.95
N GLU A 195 -15.44 34.45 -3.96
CA GLU A 195 -16.74 35.03 -4.30
C GLU A 195 -17.14 36.17 -3.35
N LEU A 196 -17.01 35.93 -2.02
CA LEU A 196 -17.30 36.97 -1.02
C LEU A 196 -16.36 38.16 -1.12
N PHE A 197 -15.08 37.95 -1.46
CA PHE A 197 -14.12 39.02 -1.68
C PHE A 197 -14.48 39.87 -2.91
N GLN A 198 -14.95 39.24 -3.99
CA GLN A 198 -15.44 39.94 -5.19
C GLN A 198 -16.68 40.76 -4.90
N LEU A 199 -17.62 40.24 -4.08
CA LEU A 199 -18.84 40.95 -3.70
C LEU A 199 -18.60 42.16 -2.78
N ASN A 200 -17.54 42.17 -1.98
CA ASN A 200 -17.14 43.28 -1.12
C ASN A 200 -16.34 44.39 -1.87
N LEU A 201 -16.05 44.22 -3.14
CA LEU A 201 -15.34 45.18 -4.00
C LEU A 201 -16.28 45.98 -4.93
N ILE A 202 -17.57 45.72 -4.86
CA ILE A 202 -18.64 46.47 -5.58
C ILE A 202 -19.39 47.34 -4.58
#